data_e0363c3c4294af5ec783b0ad6ed8b23e
#
_entry.id   e0363c3c4294af5ec783b0ad6ed8b23e
#
_cell.length_a   1.000
_cell.length_b   1.000
_cell.length_c   1.000
_cell.angle_alpha   90.00
_cell.angle_beta   90.00
_cell.angle_gamma   90.00
#
_symmetry.space_group_name_H-M   'P 1'
#
loop_
_entity.id
_entity.type
_entity.pdbx_description
1 polymer ?
#
loop_
_entity_poly.entity_id
_entity_poly.type
_entity_poly.pdbx_seq_one_letter_code
_entity_poly.pdbx_strand_id
1 'polypeptide(L)' 'MEENTLVLELSNGSEVKLHEVWNCCDGHKDCGSVIEVLDCETGAMLAHFDGALPDLDDEDFDRDKYIKRIESEISWAENY' A
#
# COMPACT_ATOMS: atom_id res chain seq x y z
N MET A 1 7.59 3.11 -18.75
CA MET A 1 7.86 2.68 -17.38
C MET A 1 6.54 2.32 -16.70
N GLU A 2 6.42 1.10 -16.30
CA GLU A 2 5.17 0.64 -15.70
C GLU A 2 5.09 1.03 -14.23
N GLU A 3 3.99 1.63 -13.85
CA GLU A 3 3.73 1.92 -12.46
C GLU A 3 3.04 0.72 -11.83
N ASN A 4 3.58 0.25 -10.72
CA ASN A 4 2.96 -0.83 -9.99
C ASN A 4 1.92 -0.24 -9.05
N THR A 5 0.67 -0.33 -9.46
CA THR A 5 -0.44 0.20 -8.67
C THR A 5 -1.54 -0.84 -8.52
N LEU A 6 -2.30 -0.70 -7.45
CA LEU A 6 -3.41 -1.60 -7.16
C LEU A 6 -4.49 -0.80 -6.43
N VAL A 7 -5.74 -0.93 -6.87
CA VAL A 7 -6.86 -0.25 -6.22
C VAL A 7 -7.63 -1.27 -5.39
N LEU A 8 -7.88 -0.93 -4.13
CA LEU A 8 -8.64 -1.77 -3.21
C LEU A 8 -9.74 -0.96 -2.54
N GLU A 9 -10.85 -1.63 -2.26
CA GLU A 9 -11.94 -1.04 -1.49
C GLU A 9 -11.80 -1.48 -0.04
N LEU A 10 -11.83 -0.52 0.86
CA LEU A 10 -11.76 -0.77 2.30
C LEU A 10 -13.13 -1.19 2.84
N SER A 11 -13.14 -1.66 4.09
CA SER A 11 -14.38 -2.16 4.69
C SER A 11 -15.44 -1.08 4.87
N ASN A 12 -15.04 0.18 4.92
CA ASN A 12 -15.96 1.31 5.02
C ASN A 12 -16.48 1.82 3.68
N GLY A 13 -16.10 1.16 2.58
CA GLY A 13 -16.50 1.56 1.25
C GLY A 13 -15.56 2.53 0.55
N SER A 14 -14.55 3.02 1.24
CA SER A 14 -13.57 3.92 0.63
C SER A 14 -12.62 3.15 -0.28
N GLU A 15 -12.23 3.78 -1.39
CA GLU A 15 -11.26 3.18 -2.29
C GLU A 15 -9.90 3.83 -2.10
N VAL A 16 -8.86 3.01 -2.08
CA VAL A 16 -7.49 3.49 -1.98
C VAL A 16 -6.67 2.91 -3.11
N LYS A 17 -5.67 3.68 -3.52
CA LYS A 17 -4.72 3.25 -4.54
C LYS A 17 -3.40 2.96 -3.85
N LEU A 18 -2.89 1.76 -4.05
CA LEU A 18 -1.59 1.37 -3.53
C LEU A 18 -0.56 1.56 -4.64
N HIS A 19 0.51 2.26 -4.32
CA HIS A 19 1.57 2.55 -5.28
C HIS A 19 2.87 2.00 -4.73
N GLU A 20 3.47 1.05 -5.42
CA GLU A 20 4.75 0.48 -5.03
C GLU A 20 5.88 1.35 -5.57
N VAL A 21 6.67 1.88 -4.66
CA VAL A 21 7.80 2.75 -4.99
C VAL A 21 9.09 2.06 -4.56
N TRP A 22 10.04 1.97 -5.48
CA TRP A 22 11.35 1.44 -5.15
C TRP A 22 12.18 2.53 -4.50
N ASN A 23 12.49 2.33 -3.24
CA ASN A 23 13.31 3.27 -2.49
C ASN A 23 14.75 2.79 -2.55
N CYS A 24 15.48 3.30 -3.51
CA CYS A 24 16.86 2.92 -3.71
C CYS A 24 17.79 4.00 -3.14
N CYS A 25 18.41 3.70 -2.02
CA CYS A 25 19.36 4.60 -1.40
C CYS A 25 20.76 4.22 -1.86
N ASP A 26 21.47 5.18 -2.41
CA ASP A 26 22.83 4.96 -2.89
C ASP A 26 23.72 4.39 -1.77
N GLY A 27 24.31 3.24 -2.06
CA GLY A 27 25.25 2.63 -1.14
C GLY A 27 24.64 1.76 -0.06
N HIS A 28 23.33 1.63 -0.02
CA HIS A 28 22.67 0.76 0.95
C HIS A 28 22.27 -0.55 0.31
N LYS A 29 22.51 -1.64 1.03
CA LYS A 29 22.18 -2.97 0.56
C LYS A 29 20.71 -3.31 0.72
N ASP A 30 20.01 -2.53 1.53
CA ASP A 30 18.63 -2.81 1.90
C ASP A 30 17.65 -1.96 1.11
N CYS A 31 17.88 -1.84 -0.18
CA CYS A 31 16.93 -1.16 -1.05
C CYS A 31 15.68 -2.03 -1.14
N GLY A 32 14.61 -1.54 -0.56
CA GLY A 32 13.33 -2.23 -0.59
C GLY A 32 12.29 -1.38 -1.27
N SER A 33 11.13 -1.98 -1.46
CA SER A 33 9.98 -1.25 -1.95
C SER A 33 9.15 -0.76 -0.79
N VAL A 34 8.44 0.33 -1.01
CA VAL A 34 7.53 0.95 -0.06
C VAL A 34 6.18 1.06 -0.74
N ILE A 35 5.13 0.74 -0.01
CA ILE A 35 3.77 0.90 -0.50
C ILE A 35 3.22 2.23 0.00
N GLU A 36 2.82 3.08 -0.92
CA GLU A 36 2.13 4.32 -0.59
C GLU A 36 0.64 4.11 -0.76
N VAL A 37 -0.14 4.44 0.27
CA VAL A 37 -1.60 4.31 0.24
C VAL A 37 -2.19 5.68 -0.03
N LEU A 38 -2.82 5.82 -1.18
CA LEU A 38 -3.38 7.09 -1.62
C LEU A 38 -4.90 7.02 -1.68
N ASP A 39 -5.54 8.13 -1.31
CA ASP A 39 -6.99 8.26 -1.44
C ASP A 39 -7.35 8.43 -2.91
N CYS A 40 -8.24 7.58 -3.43
CA CYS A 40 -8.64 7.65 -4.83
C CYS A 40 -9.39 8.92 -5.17
N GLU A 41 -10.09 9.53 -4.21
CA GLU A 41 -10.86 10.73 -4.45
C GLU A 41 -10.01 12.00 -4.47
N THR A 42 -9.09 12.10 -3.52
CA THR A 42 -8.30 13.33 -3.33
C THR A 42 -6.87 13.20 -3.80
N GLY A 43 -6.37 11.99 -3.93
CA GLY A 43 -4.97 11.74 -4.25
C GLY A 43 -4.03 11.94 -3.07
N ALA A 44 -4.57 12.22 -1.89
CA ALA A 44 -3.76 12.45 -0.70
C ALA A 44 -3.16 11.13 -0.19
N MET A 45 -1.92 11.19 0.29
CA MET A 45 -1.29 10.01 0.88
C MET A 45 -1.82 9.81 2.29
N LEU A 46 -2.43 8.63 2.51
CA LEU A 46 -3.01 8.28 3.80
C LEU A 46 -2.03 7.54 4.71
N ALA A 47 -1.15 6.76 4.12
CA ALA A 47 -0.18 5.98 4.89
C ALA A 47 0.90 5.45 3.95
N HIS A 48 1.95 4.91 4.52
CA HIS A 48 2.97 4.19 3.76
C HIS A 48 3.60 3.14 4.66
N PHE A 49 4.03 2.04 4.05
CA PHE A 49 4.68 0.97 4.81
C PHE A 49 5.61 0.18 3.90
N ASP A 50 6.56 -0.49 4.50
CA ASP A 50 7.53 -1.30 3.76
C ASP A 50 6.84 -2.55 3.22
N GLY A 51 7.13 -2.86 1.97
CA GLY A 51 6.60 -4.07 1.36
C GLY A 51 6.44 -3.94 -0.13
N ALA A 52 5.90 -5.00 -0.74
CA ALA A 52 5.61 -5.05 -2.16
C ALA A 52 4.12 -5.28 -2.36
N LEU A 53 3.63 -4.92 -3.55
CA LEU A 53 2.23 -5.18 -3.88
C LEU A 53 1.95 -6.68 -3.87
N PRO A 54 0.79 -7.08 -3.34
CA PRO A 54 0.41 -8.48 -3.33
C PRO A 54 0.01 -8.95 -4.73
N ASP A 55 0.14 -10.26 -4.94
CA ASP A 55 -0.34 -10.89 -6.17
C ASP A 55 -1.78 -11.34 -5.92
N LEU A 56 -2.74 -10.67 -6.56
CA LEU A 56 -4.15 -10.99 -6.38
C LEU A 56 -4.53 -12.34 -6.98
N ASP A 57 -3.69 -12.88 -7.86
CA ASP A 57 -3.93 -14.18 -8.47
C ASP A 57 -3.37 -15.32 -7.63
N ASP A 58 -2.67 -15.01 -6.54
CA ASP A 58 -2.11 -16.00 -5.65
C ASP A 58 -3.22 -16.64 -4.82
N GLU A 59 -3.30 -17.96 -4.85
CA GLU A 59 -4.31 -18.71 -4.12
C GLU A 59 -4.21 -18.54 -2.60
N ASP A 60 -3.01 -18.28 -2.11
CA ASP A 60 -2.74 -18.10 -0.69
C ASP A 60 -2.95 -16.66 -0.22
N PHE A 61 -3.28 -15.77 -1.12
CA PHE A 61 -3.47 -14.37 -0.78
C PHE A 61 -4.80 -14.14 -0.08
N ASP A 62 -4.75 -13.60 1.13
CA ASP A 62 -5.94 -13.25 1.91
C ASP A 62 -6.22 -11.76 1.76
N ARG A 63 -7.20 -11.45 0.93
CA ARG A 63 -7.56 -10.07 0.63
C ARG A 63 -8.07 -9.33 1.85
N ASP A 64 -8.93 -9.98 2.65
CA ASP A 64 -9.50 -9.37 3.84
C ASP A 64 -8.43 -9.02 4.87
N LYS A 65 -7.48 -9.91 5.03
CA LYS A 65 -6.37 -9.69 5.95
C LYS A 65 -5.51 -8.52 5.50
N TYR A 66 -5.28 -8.43 4.20
CA TYR A 66 -4.48 -7.35 3.64
C TYR A 66 -5.18 -6.00 3.80
N ILE A 67 -6.50 -5.98 3.56
CA ILE A 67 -7.30 -4.77 3.74
C ILE A 67 -7.23 -4.30 5.19
N LYS A 68 -7.33 -5.22 6.14
CA LYS A 68 -7.21 -4.88 7.56
C LYS A 68 -5.84 -4.31 7.89
N ARG A 69 -4.80 -4.80 7.24
CA ARG A 69 -3.46 -4.26 7.41
C ARG A 69 -3.39 -2.81 6.95
N ILE A 70 -3.96 -2.53 5.77
CA ILE A 70 -3.98 -1.18 5.23
C ILE A 70 -4.76 -0.25 6.15
N GLU A 71 -5.92 -0.68 6.61
CA GLU A 71 -6.74 0.11 7.53
C GLU A 71 -5.99 0.41 8.83
N SER A 72 -5.26 -0.57 9.33
CA SER A 72 -4.44 -0.41 10.53
C SER A 72 -3.34 0.62 10.32
N GLU A 73 -2.68 0.60 9.17
CA GLU A 73 -1.62 1.55 8.85
C GLU A 73 -2.18 2.97 8.73
N ILE A 74 -3.35 3.12 8.12
CA ILE A 74 -4.01 4.41 8.01
C ILE A 74 -4.38 4.95 9.39
N SER A 75 -4.97 4.10 10.21
CA SER A 75 -5.36 4.47 11.57
C SER A 75 -4.15 4.89 12.39
N TRP A 76 -3.07 4.15 12.27
CA TRP A 76 -1.83 4.47 12.99
C TRP A 76 -1.29 5.84 12.57
N ALA A 77 -1.31 6.12 11.27
CA ALA A 77 -0.83 7.39 10.75
C ALA A 77 -1.69 8.56 11.22
N GLU A 78 -3.00 8.36 11.32
CA GLU A 78 -3.91 9.41 11.78
C GLU A 78 -3.76 9.72 13.26
N ASN A 79 -3.41 8.72 14.06
CA ASN A 79 -3.31 8.86 15.51
C ASN A 79 -1.90 9.22 15.98
N TYR A 80 -0.99 9.40 15.08
CA TYR A 80 0.39 9.68 15.43
C TYR A 80 0.69 11.18 15.55
#